data_ca3f30a6d2057f84e76a2231d6db2d64
#
_entry.id   ca3f30a6d2057f84e76a2231d6db2d64
#
_cell.length_a   1.000
_cell.length_b   1.000
_cell.length_c   1.000
_cell.angle_alpha   90.00
_cell.angle_beta   90.00
_cell.angle_gamma   90.00
#
_symmetry.space_group_name_H-M   'P 1'
#
loop_
_entity.id
_entity.type
_entity.pdbx_description
1 polymer ?
#
loop_
_entity_poly.entity_id
_entity_poly.type
_entity_poly.pdbx_seq_one_letter_code
_entity_poly.pdbx_strand_id
1 'polypeptide(L)'
;MTIDPTAYLHPLATVIGDVTIGARTSVWPTAVIRADSDAITIGAECNIQDGCVLHVDRGYPTVIGSRVSVGHRAVIHGATIEDDCLIAMGAILLNGVIGG
;
A
#
# COMPACT_ATOMS: atom_id res chain seq x y z
N MET A 1 -4.90 -2.92 -13.33
CA MET A 1 -3.64 -2.91 -12.55
C MET A 1 -2.59 -2.17 -13.35
N THR A 2 -1.98 -1.17 -12.76
CA THR A 2 -0.95 -0.36 -13.41
C THR A 2 0.28 -0.29 -12.50
N ILE A 3 1.33 -0.98 -12.87
CA ILE A 3 2.56 -1.05 -12.09
C ILE A 3 3.67 -0.41 -12.90
N ASP A 4 4.30 0.63 -12.34
CA ASP A 4 5.43 1.29 -13.00
C ASP A 4 6.55 0.28 -13.25
N PRO A 5 7.19 0.29 -14.42
CA PRO A 5 8.26 -0.68 -14.74
C PRO A 5 9.47 -0.59 -13.83
N THR A 6 9.66 0.50 -13.09
CA THR A 6 10.75 0.63 -12.12
C THR A 6 10.39 0.15 -10.72
N ALA A 7 9.13 -0.22 -10.49
CA ALA A 7 8.71 -0.78 -9.21
C ALA A 7 9.25 -2.21 -9.04
N TYR A 8 9.53 -2.59 -7.81
CA TYR A 8 9.96 -3.94 -7.47
C TYR A 8 8.87 -4.67 -6.69
N LEU A 9 8.39 -5.78 -7.22
CA LEU A 9 7.48 -6.67 -6.53
C LEU A 9 8.21 -7.97 -6.21
N HIS A 10 8.42 -8.25 -4.92
CA HIS A 10 9.02 -9.52 -4.53
C HIS A 10 8.13 -10.69 -4.98
N PRO A 11 8.69 -11.81 -5.45
CA PRO A 11 7.89 -12.95 -5.93
C PRO A 11 6.89 -13.52 -4.91
N LEU A 12 7.12 -13.32 -3.62
CA LEU A 12 6.20 -13.74 -2.55
C LEU A 12 5.21 -12.67 -2.13
N ALA A 13 5.20 -11.52 -2.78
CA ALA A 13 4.17 -10.51 -2.58
C ALA A 13 2.94 -10.87 -3.43
N THR A 14 1.76 -10.52 -2.94
CA THR A 14 0.50 -10.76 -3.65
C THR A 14 -0.17 -9.43 -3.98
N VAL A 15 -0.42 -9.20 -5.26
CA VAL A 15 -1.08 -7.97 -5.74
C VAL A 15 -2.29 -8.35 -6.57
N ILE A 16 -3.48 -7.91 -6.16
CA ILE A 16 -4.76 -8.33 -6.75
C ILE A 16 -5.62 -7.10 -7.00
N GLY A 17 -6.25 -7.05 -8.18
CA GLY A 17 -7.32 -6.11 -8.48
C GLY A 17 -6.86 -4.75 -8.99
N ASP A 18 -7.62 -3.71 -8.67
CA ASP A 18 -7.39 -2.35 -9.18
C ASP A 18 -6.30 -1.63 -8.38
N VAL A 19 -5.06 -2.00 -8.65
CA VAL A 19 -3.87 -1.48 -7.96
C VAL A 19 -3.04 -0.64 -8.92
N THR A 20 -2.62 0.53 -8.46
CA THR A 20 -1.65 1.40 -9.14
C THR A 20 -0.43 1.57 -8.23
N ILE A 21 0.75 1.28 -8.76
CA ILE A 21 2.02 1.39 -8.03
C ILE A 21 2.96 2.29 -8.81
N GLY A 22 3.45 3.33 -8.16
CA GLY A 22 4.32 4.34 -8.75
C GLY A 22 5.78 3.91 -8.88
N ALA A 23 6.57 4.79 -9.48
CA ALA A 23 7.98 4.55 -9.79
C ALA A 23 8.81 4.27 -8.54
N ARG A 24 9.74 3.33 -8.66
CA ARG A 24 10.72 2.97 -7.62
C ARG A 24 10.11 2.60 -6.27
N THR A 25 8.86 2.17 -6.26
CA THR A 25 8.21 1.61 -5.09
C THR A 25 8.55 0.12 -4.99
N SER A 26 8.78 -0.36 -3.78
CA SER A 26 9.11 -1.76 -3.53
C SER A 26 8.06 -2.43 -2.63
N VAL A 27 7.72 -3.66 -2.98
CA VAL A 27 6.78 -4.49 -2.22
C VAL A 27 7.48 -5.79 -1.85
N TRP A 28 7.49 -6.12 -0.58
CA TRP A 28 8.36 -7.12 0.00
C TRP A 28 7.64 -8.44 0.33
N PRO A 29 8.37 -9.50 0.76
CA PRO A 29 7.76 -10.83 0.90
C PRO A 29 6.53 -10.84 1.78
N THR A 30 5.54 -11.59 1.36
CA THR A 30 4.27 -11.83 2.06
C THR A 30 3.38 -10.60 2.25
N ALA A 31 3.76 -9.44 1.70
CA ALA A 31 2.84 -8.31 1.64
C ALA A 31 1.67 -8.65 0.71
N VAL A 32 0.46 -8.25 1.12
CA VAL A 32 -0.77 -8.46 0.34
C VAL A 32 -1.39 -7.11 0.03
N ILE A 33 -1.57 -6.83 -1.25
CA ILE A 33 -2.25 -5.64 -1.76
C ILE A 33 -3.46 -6.12 -2.53
N ARG A 34 -4.64 -6.02 -1.93
CA ARG A 34 -5.86 -6.60 -2.48
C ARG A 34 -6.93 -5.52 -2.70
N ALA A 35 -7.08 -5.08 -3.94
CA ALA A 35 -8.03 -4.05 -4.36
C ALA A 35 -9.22 -4.71 -5.08
N ASP A 36 -10.01 -5.48 -4.35
CA ASP A 36 -11.13 -6.25 -4.91
C ASP A 36 -12.45 -5.48 -4.93
N SER A 37 -12.70 -4.59 -3.99
CA SER A 37 -13.96 -3.84 -3.91
C SER A 37 -13.81 -2.33 -4.12
N ASP A 38 -12.60 -1.82 -4.17
CA ASP A 38 -12.26 -0.45 -4.53
C ASP A 38 -10.78 -0.38 -4.91
N ALA A 39 -10.26 0.79 -5.27
CA ALA A 39 -8.90 0.97 -5.75
C ALA A 39 -7.88 1.10 -4.61
N ILE A 40 -6.66 0.66 -4.89
CA ILE A 40 -5.47 0.97 -4.08
C ILE A 40 -4.48 1.71 -4.97
N THR A 41 -4.08 2.90 -4.53
CA THR A 41 -3.09 3.72 -5.25
C THR A 41 -1.89 3.95 -4.34
N ILE A 42 -0.71 3.60 -4.82
CA ILE A 42 0.56 3.80 -4.12
C ILE A 42 1.44 4.69 -4.97
N GLY A 43 1.95 5.76 -4.39
CA GLY A 43 2.79 6.72 -5.08
C GLY A 43 4.19 6.19 -5.39
N ALA A 44 5.11 7.10 -5.68
CA ALA A 44 6.48 6.78 -6.02
C ALA A 44 7.37 6.67 -4.77
N GLU A 45 8.45 5.89 -4.89
CA GLU A 45 9.50 5.80 -3.88
C GLU A 45 8.99 5.36 -2.50
N CYS A 46 7.96 4.53 -2.49
CA CYS A 46 7.43 3.92 -1.29
C CYS A 46 8.06 2.55 -1.04
N ASN A 47 7.94 2.05 0.18
CA ASN A 47 8.21 0.64 0.46
C ASN A 47 7.09 0.06 1.31
N ILE A 48 6.55 -1.05 0.84
CA ILE A 48 5.53 -1.82 1.53
C ILE A 48 6.22 -3.07 2.05
N GLN A 49 6.49 -3.07 3.34
CA GLN A 49 7.38 -4.05 3.93
C GLN A 49 6.70 -5.39 4.19
N ASP A 50 7.50 -6.34 4.65
CA ASP A 50 7.10 -7.73 4.81
C ASP A 50 5.84 -7.89 5.65
N GLY A 51 4.91 -8.70 5.18
CA GLY A 51 3.70 -9.05 5.90
C GLY A 51 2.63 -7.96 6.01
N CYS A 52 2.80 -6.82 5.35
CA CYS A 52 1.77 -5.79 5.32
C CYS A 52 0.51 -6.29 4.62
N VAL A 53 -0.63 -5.77 5.03
CA VAL A 53 -1.91 -6.01 4.35
C VAL A 53 -2.52 -4.66 3.99
N LEU A 54 -2.70 -4.45 2.70
CA LEU A 54 -3.42 -3.30 2.16
C LEU A 54 -4.73 -3.81 1.55
N HIS A 55 -5.84 -3.30 2.03
CA HIS A 55 -7.15 -3.70 1.55
C HIS A 55 -8.07 -2.48 1.47
N VAL A 56 -9.30 -2.69 1.06
CA VAL A 56 -10.28 -1.65 0.81
C VAL A 56 -11.67 -2.15 1.17
N ASP A 57 -12.58 -1.22 1.42
CA ASP A 57 -14.00 -1.46 1.34
C ASP A 57 -14.59 -0.58 0.25
N ARG A 58 -15.74 -0.94 -0.27
CA ARG A 58 -16.44 -0.14 -1.26
C ARG A 58 -16.71 1.27 -0.72
N GLY A 59 -16.26 2.30 -1.45
CA GLY A 59 -16.33 3.69 -1.03
C GLY A 59 -15.20 4.14 -0.11
N TYR A 60 -14.29 3.23 0.23
CA TYR A 60 -13.10 3.52 1.04
C TYR A 60 -11.84 3.02 0.34
N PRO A 61 -11.38 3.70 -0.71
CA PRO A 61 -10.13 3.35 -1.36
C PRO A 61 -8.96 3.57 -0.41
N THR A 62 -7.89 2.83 -0.62
CA THR A 62 -6.62 3.07 0.06
C THR A 62 -5.73 3.91 -0.85
N VAL A 63 -5.26 5.03 -0.34
CA VAL A 63 -4.41 5.95 -1.07
C VAL A 63 -3.14 6.20 -0.27
N ILE A 64 -2.01 5.85 -0.85
CA ILE A 64 -0.70 6.08 -0.24
C ILE A 64 0.06 7.05 -1.13
N GLY A 65 0.50 8.15 -0.56
CA GLY A 65 1.28 9.17 -1.24
C GLY A 65 2.67 8.67 -1.64
N SER A 66 3.57 9.57 -1.93
CA SER A 66 4.93 9.24 -2.32
C SER A 66 5.89 9.31 -1.15
N ARG A 67 6.99 8.56 -1.22
CA ARG A 67 8.03 8.52 -0.18
C ARG A 67 7.47 8.10 1.18
N VAL A 68 6.59 7.10 1.15
CA VAL A 68 5.98 6.53 2.36
C VAL A 68 6.63 5.18 2.65
N SER A 69 7.04 4.97 3.89
CA SER A 69 7.47 3.67 4.37
C SER A 69 6.37 3.04 5.21
N VAL A 70 5.94 1.85 4.81
CA VAL A 70 4.94 1.08 5.56
C VAL A 70 5.65 -0.07 6.25
N GLY A 71 5.77 0.03 7.57
CA GLY A 71 6.53 -0.91 8.39
C GLY A 71 5.94 -2.32 8.39
N HIS A 72 6.77 -3.29 8.76
CA HIS A 72 6.39 -4.71 8.74
C HIS A 72 5.06 -4.97 9.44
N ARG A 73 4.22 -5.80 8.83
CA ARG A 73 2.92 -6.24 9.37
C ARG A 73 1.93 -5.12 9.67
N ALA A 74 2.11 -3.94 9.10
CA ALA A 74 1.09 -2.91 9.20
C ALA A 74 -0.14 -3.30 8.37
N VAL A 75 -1.30 -2.84 8.82
CA VAL A 75 -2.56 -3.01 8.10
C VAL A 75 -3.07 -1.63 7.71
N ILE A 76 -3.27 -1.40 6.41
CA ILE A 76 -3.85 -0.17 5.89
C ILE A 76 -5.11 -0.55 5.13
N HIS A 77 -6.25 -0.18 5.67
CA HIS A 77 -7.55 -0.61 5.17
C HIS A 77 -8.46 0.60 4.95
N GLY A 78 -8.63 1.00 3.69
CA GLY A 78 -9.49 2.13 3.34
C GLY A 78 -9.02 3.47 3.90
N ALA A 79 -7.73 3.64 4.09
CA ALA A 79 -7.13 4.84 4.67
C ALA A 79 -6.32 5.62 3.64
N THR A 80 -6.10 6.90 3.93
CA THR A 80 -5.25 7.77 3.11
C THR A 80 -3.99 8.14 3.88
N ILE A 81 -2.84 7.87 3.29
CA ILE A 81 -1.53 8.22 3.85
C ILE A 81 -0.92 9.31 2.98
N GLU A 82 -0.58 10.43 3.59
CA GLU A 82 0.02 11.54 2.88
C GLU A 82 1.49 11.29 2.56
N ASP A 83 2.10 12.15 1.74
CA ASP A 83 3.50 12.02 1.35
C ASP A 83 4.44 12.05 2.55
N ASP A 84 5.62 11.45 2.40
CA ASP A 84 6.73 11.54 3.36
C ASP A 84 6.39 11.02 4.76
N CYS A 85 5.50 10.03 4.86
CA CYS A 85 5.08 9.44 6.13
C CYS A 85 5.82 8.14 6.42
N LEU A 86 5.95 7.84 7.70
CA LEU A 86 6.37 6.53 8.19
C LEU A 86 5.22 5.91 8.98
N ILE A 87 4.74 4.78 8.51
CA ILE A 87 3.74 3.98 9.23
C ILE A 87 4.50 2.92 10.01
N ALA A 88 4.38 2.95 11.32
CA ALA A 88 5.14 2.07 12.20
C ALA A 88 4.77 0.60 12.01
N MET A 89 5.70 -0.29 12.35
CA MET A 89 5.46 -1.74 12.34
C MET A 89 4.24 -2.09 13.18
N GLY A 90 3.37 -2.93 12.63
CA GLY A 90 2.17 -3.40 13.31
C GLY A 90 1.05 -2.37 13.46
N ALA A 91 1.19 -1.17 12.89
CA ALA A 91 0.12 -0.17 12.93
C ALA A 91 -1.12 -0.66 12.17
N ILE A 92 -2.30 -0.26 12.64
CA ILE A 92 -3.57 -0.61 12.01
C ILE A 92 -4.33 0.67 11.74
N LEU A 93 -4.53 0.96 10.44
CA LEU A 93 -5.28 2.12 9.98
C LEU A 93 -6.54 1.62 9.27
N LEU A 94 -7.69 2.14 9.68
CA LEU A 94 -8.99 1.68 9.19
C LEU A 94 -9.67 2.72 8.31
N ASN A 95 -10.86 2.37 7.80
CA ASN A 95 -11.60 3.18 6.83
C ASN A 95 -11.74 4.65 7.25
N GLY A 96 -11.40 5.54 6.34
CA GLY A 96 -11.53 6.99 6.52
C GLY A 96 -10.41 7.64 7.34
N VAL A 97 -9.48 6.87 7.89
CA VAL A 97 -8.31 7.43 8.60
C VAL A 97 -7.42 8.17 7.61
N ILE A 98 -6.90 9.32 8.03
CA ILE A 98 -5.89 10.07 7.30
C ILE A 98 -4.64 10.12 8.15
N GLY A 99 -3.57 9.50 7.64
CA GLY A 99 -2.25 9.51 8.25
C GLY A 99 -1.36 10.54 7.56
N GLY A 100 -0.82 11.44 8.34
CA GLY A 100 0.02 12.48 7.76
C GLY A 100 0.98 13.09 8.74
#